data_1b007aaa83ed6b4b1ac9143138e1affd
#
_entry.id   1b007aaa83ed6b4b1ac9143138e1affd
#
_cell.length_a   1.000
_cell.length_b   1.000
_cell.length_c   1.000
_cell.angle_alpha   90.00
_cell.angle_beta   90.00
_cell.angle_gamma   90.00
#
_symmetry.space_group_name_H-M   'P 1'
#
loop_
_entity.id
_entity.type
_entity.pdbx_description
1 polymer ?
#
loop_
_entity_poly.entity_id
_entity_poly.type
_entity_poly.pdbx_seq_one_letter_code
_entity_poly.pdbx_strand_id
1 'polypeptide(L)'
;MSVLKKILKALFYLLAALLIIFLALSYGRNPEKISYGVTFSKTYADELNLPWRDVFASILDDLGARKLRLVAYWPMVEPEKDLFNFEELDFQVKEAQKRNAEVILAVGRRLPRWPECHIPEW
;
A
#
# COMPACT_ATOMS: atom_id res chain seq x y z
N MET A 1 -14.78 -18.29 59.91
CA MET A 1 -13.61 -18.70 59.06
C MET A 1 -13.95 -19.45 57.78
N SER A 2 -15.05 -20.19 57.72
CA SER A 2 -15.36 -21.04 56.54
C SER A 2 -15.94 -20.25 55.33
N VAL A 3 -16.81 -19.26 55.56
CA VAL A 3 -17.44 -18.46 54.48
C VAL A 3 -16.44 -17.56 53.75
N LEU A 4 -15.56 -16.89 54.49
CA LEU A 4 -14.52 -16.04 53.92
C LEU A 4 -13.57 -16.83 53.00
N LYS A 5 -13.18 -18.06 53.40
CA LYS A 5 -12.35 -18.96 52.54
C LYS A 5 -13.08 -19.36 51.27
N LYS A 6 -14.40 -19.60 51.29
CA LYS A 6 -15.20 -19.91 50.09
C LYS A 6 -15.28 -18.71 49.15
N ILE A 7 -15.51 -17.51 49.67
CA ILE A 7 -15.53 -16.26 48.88
C ILE A 7 -14.17 -16.01 48.24
N LEU A 8 -13.08 -16.12 48.99
CA LEU A 8 -11.73 -15.94 48.45
C LEU A 8 -11.41 -16.94 47.31
N LYS A 9 -11.83 -18.19 47.50
CA LYS A 9 -11.65 -19.23 46.48
C LYS A 9 -12.47 -18.98 45.21
N ALA A 10 -13.71 -18.52 45.35
CA ALA A 10 -14.55 -18.13 44.23
C ALA A 10 -13.98 -16.94 43.44
N LEU A 11 -13.49 -15.92 44.17
CA LEU A 11 -12.85 -14.74 43.57
C LEU A 11 -11.57 -15.15 42.80
N PHE A 12 -10.76 -16.04 43.36
CA PHE A 12 -9.57 -16.55 42.69
C PHE A 12 -9.90 -17.26 41.36
N TYR A 13 -10.92 -18.12 41.36
CA TYR A 13 -11.32 -18.79 40.12
C TYR A 13 -11.91 -17.82 39.08
N LEU A 14 -12.66 -16.82 39.53
CA LEU A 14 -13.17 -15.77 38.65
C LEU A 14 -12.03 -15.00 37.98
N LEU A 15 -11.05 -14.55 38.75
CA LEU A 15 -9.87 -13.86 38.22
C LEU A 15 -9.04 -14.74 37.29
N ALA A 16 -8.85 -16.01 37.62
CA ALA A 16 -8.15 -16.96 36.75
C ALA A 16 -8.90 -17.15 35.43
N ALA A 17 -10.23 -17.28 35.46
CA ALA A 17 -11.04 -17.39 34.24
C ALA A 17 -10.96 -16.13 33.38
N LEU A 18 -11.04 -14.94 33.97
CA LEU A 18 -10.89 -13.66 33.27
C LEU A 18 -9.50 -13.53 32.62
N LEU A 19 -8.45 -13.94 33.34
CA LEU A 19 -7.08 -13.94 32.82
C LEU A 19 -6.95 -14.89 31.61
N ILE A 20 -7.51 -16.10 31.70
CA ILE A 20 -7.50 -17.07 30.59
C ILE A 20 -8.23 -16.51 29.37
N ILE A 21 -9.41 -15.91 29.57
CA ILE A 21 -10.17 -15.27 28.49
C ILE A 21 -9.38 -14.12 27.87
N PHE A 22 -8.76 -13.28 28.70
CA PHE A 22 -7.93 -12.18 28.21
C PHE A 22 -6.75 -12.69 27.38
N LEU A 23 -6.03 -13.71 27.86
CA LEU A 23 -4.92 -14.33 27.14
C LEU A 23 -5.39 -14.97 25.82
N ALA A 24 -6.53 -15.67 25.84
CA ALA A 24 -7.09 -16.29 24.62
C ALA A 24 -7.47 -15.23 23.57
N LEU A 25 -8.11 -14.13 23.99
CA LEU A 25 -8.45 -13.02 23.09
C LEU A 25 -7.22 -12.27 22.58
N SER A 26 -6.14 -12.20 23.36
CA SER A 26 -4.88 -11.57 22.99
C SER A 26 -4.06 -12.46 22.05
N TYR A 27 -4.10 -13.78 22.22
CA TYR A 27 -3.32 -14.74 21.44
C TYR A 27 -3.89 -14.96 20.03
N GLY A 28 -5.18 -14.71 19.80
CA GLY A 28 -5.85 -14.94 18.52
C GLY A 28 -5.60 -13.88 17.45
N ARG A 29 -4.88 -12.79 17.76
CA ARG A 29 -4.51 -11.75 16.80
C ARG A 29 -3.05 -11.93 16.35
N ASN A 30 -2.82 -12.93 15.49
CA ASN A 30 -1.63 -12.83 14.64
C ASN A 30 -1.81 -11.59 13.78
N PRO A 31 -0.95 -10.57 13.87
CA PRO A 31 -1.03 -9.45 12.95
C PRO A 31 -0.92 -10.04 11.54
N GLU A 32 -1.89 -9.74 10.69
CA GLU A 32 -1.78 -10.06 9.28
C GLU A 32 -0.41 -9.60 8.80
N LYS A 33 0.26 -10.44 8.03
CA LYS A 33 1.61 -10.15 7.56
C LYS A 33 1.57 -8.86 6.75
N ILE A 34 1.98 -7.74 7.36
CA ILE A 34 1.98 -6.44 6.72
C ILE A 34 2.89 -6.53 5.51
N SER A 35 2.37 -6.21 4.34
CA SER A 35 3.16 -6.11 3.13
C SER A 35 3.22 -4.65 2.70
N TYR A 36 4.42 -4.20 2.38
CA TYR A 36 4.66 -2.83 1.94
C TYR A 36 4.70 -2.75 0.43
N GLY A 37 4.29 -1.59 -0.11
CA GLY A 37 4.40 -1.26 -1.51
C GLY A 37 4.88 0.18 -1.70
N VAL A 38 5.25 0.52 -2.92
CA VAL A 38 5.73 1.84 -3.30
C VAL A 38 4.75 2.49 -4.28
N THR A 39 4.46 3.76 -4.09
CA THR A 39 3.79 4.57 -5.10
C THR A 39 4.85 5.31 -5.91
N PHE A 40 4.92 5.04 -7.20
CA PHE A 40 5.80 5.77 -8.10
C PHE A 40 5.04 6.91 -8.78
N SER A 41 5.67 8.08 -8.87
CA SER A 41 5.16 9.25 -9.58
C SER A 41 6.21 9.72 -10.59
N LYS A 42 5.93 9.51 -11.87
CA LYS A 42 6.80 9.98 -12.96
C LYS A 42 6.89 11.50 -12.96
N THR A 43 5.77 12.21 -12.82
CA THR A 43 5.75 13.67 -12.80
C THR A 43 6.64 14.25 -11.72
N TYR A 44 6.70 13.60 -10.56
CA TYR A 44 7.58 14.06 -9.49
C TYR A 44 9.06 13.79 -9.76
N ALA A 45 9.39 12.70 -10.41
CA ALA A 45 10.75 12.45 -10.85
C ALA A 45 11.20 13.53 -11.85
N ASP A 46 10.30 13.92 -12.77
CA ASP A 46 10.56 15.01 -13.72
C ASP A 46 10.73 16.36 -13.02
N GLU A 47 9.89 16.72 -12.04
CA GLU A 47 10.02 17.93 -11.23
C GLU A 47 11.38 18.01 -10.50
N LEU A 48 11.90 16.87 -10.08
CA LEU A 48 13.21 16.76 -9.44
C LEU A 48 14.37 16.67 -10.44
N ASN A 49 14.11 16.76 -11.75
CA ASN A 49 15.07 16.57 -12.83
C ASN A 49 15.81 15.23 -12.75
N LEU A 50 15.12 14.18 -12.33
CA LEU A 50 15.65 12.82 -12.26
C LEU A 50 15.31 12.04 -13.52
N PRO A 51 16.18 11.16 -14.02
CA PRO A 51 15.89 10.24 -15.12
C PRO A 51 14.88 9.19 -14.65
N TRP A 52 13.58 9.46 -14.78
CA TRP A 52 12.51 8.68 -14.18
C TRP A 52 12.55 7.19 -14.52
N ARG A 53 13.04 6.80 -15.71
CA ARG A 53 13.18 5.38 -16.09
C ARG A 53 14.22 4.67 -15.23
N ASP A 54 15.34 5.32 -14.96
CA ASP A 54 16.42 4.78 -14.12
C ASP A 54 15.98 4.72 -12.66
N VAL A 55 15.30 5.77 -12.18
CA VAL A 55 14.71 5.79 -10.83
C VAL A 55 13.71 4.65 -10.66
N PHE A 56 12.84 4.42 -11.66
CA PHE A 56 11.87 3.34 -11.60
C PHE A 56 12.54 1.96 -11.60
N ALA A 57 13.59 1.78 -12.42
CA ALA A 57 14.38 0.56 -12.40
C ALA A 57 15.05 0.33 -11.04
N SER A 58 15.66 1.36 -10.44
CA SER A 58 16.28 1.27 -9.10
C SER A 58 15.27 0.92 -8.00
N ILE A 59 14.04 1.42 -8.07
CA ILE A 59 12.97 1.02 -7.14
C ILE A 59 12.72 -0.49 -7.22
N LEU A 60 12.75 -1.05 -8.41
CA LEU A 60 12.52 -2.49 -8.63
C LEU A 60 13.74 -3.33 -8.29
N ASP A 61 14.94 -2.89 -8.66
CA ASP A 61 16.18 -3.66 -8.57
C ASP A 61 16.93 -3.43 -7.26
N ASP A 62 17.18 -2.18 -6.88
CA ASP A 62 17.98 -1.84 -5.69
C ASP A 62 17.13 -1.89 -4.41
N LEU A 63 15.94 -1.28 -4.44
CA LEU A 63 15.01 -1.32 -3.32
C LEU A 63 14.26 -2.66 -3.23
N GLY A 64 14.21 -3.42 -4.32
CA GLY A 64 13.53 -4.71 -4.37
C GLY A 64 12.01 -4.62 -4.22
N ALA A 65 11.38 -3.49 -4.57
CA ALA A 65 9.94 -3.32 -4.47
C ALA A 65 9.21 -4.32 -5.39
N ARG A 66 8.20 -5.01 -4.82
CA ARG A 66 7.39 -6.01 -5.54
C ARG A 66 5.90 -5.71 -5.50
N LYS A 67 5.50 -4.63 -4.86
CA LYS A 67 4.14 -4.10 -4.87
C LYS A 67 4.19 -2.63 -5.21
N LEU A 68 3.60 -2.28 -6.33
CA LEU A 68 3.68 -0.94 -6.91
C LEU A 68 2.28 -0.37 -7.10
N ARG A 69 2.12 0.91 -6.78
CA ARG A 69 1.00 1.71 -7.26
C ARG A 69 1.53 2.67 -8.31
N LEU A 70 1.13 2.47 -9.55
CA LEU A 70 1.43 3.32 -10.69
C LEU A 70 0.29 4.30 -10.94
N VAL A 71 0.59 5.43 -11.54
CA VAL A 71 -0.38 6.51 -11.76
C VAL A 71 -0.52 6.76 -13.27
N ALA A 72 -1.72 6.55 -13.78
CA ALA A 72 -2.09 6.91 -15.14
C ALA A 72 -2.59 8.37 -15.16
N TYR A 73 -1.67 9.31 -15.31
CA TYR A 73 -2.01 10.73 -15.38
C TYR A 73 -2.81 11.02 -16.65
N TRP A 74 -4.05 11.47 -16.51
CA TRP A 74 -4.94 11.67 -17.64
C TRP A 74 -4.36 12.59 -18.73
N PRO A 75 -3.75 13.74 -18.44
CA PRO A 75 -3.14 14.58 -19.49
C PRO A 75 -1.99 13.91 -20.25
N MET A 76 -1.38 12.87 -19.68
CA MET A 76 -0.30 12.13 -20.33
C MET A 76 -0.82 10.95 -21.14
N VAL A 77 -1.88 10.31 -20.62
CA VAL A 77 -2.53 9.17 -21.30
C VAL A 77 -3.41 9.63 -22.46
N GLU A 78 -4.04 10.79 -22.34
CA GLU A 78 -4.89 11.40 -23.36
C GLU A 78 -4.53 12.89 -23.52
N PRO A 79 -3.37 13.17 -24.16
CA PRO A 79 -2.90 14.56 -24.32
C PRO A 79 -3.82 15.41 -25.20
N GLU A 80 -4.51 14.82 -26.14
CA GLU A 80 -5.53 15.43 -26.97
C GLU A 80 -6.80 14.57 -26.91
N LYS A 81 -7.96 15.17 -27.09
CA LYS A 81 -9.23 14.46 -27.03
C LYS A 81 -9.25 13.27 -28.00
N ASP A 82 -9.60 12.10 -27.48
CA ASP A 82 -9.68 10.82 -28.19
C ASP A 82 -8.33 10.31 -28.75
N LEU A 83 -7.20 10.96 -28.41
CA LEU A 83 -5.85 10.53 -28.77
C LEU A 83 -5.14 9.95 -27.54
N PHE A 84 -4.93 8.65 -27.54
CA PHE A 84 -4.33 7.94 -26.39
C PHE A 84 -2.85 7.62 -26.61
N ASN A 85 -2.06 7.86 -25.57
CA ASN A 85 -0.64 7.51 -25.50
C ASN A 85 -0.35 6.75 -24.20
N PHE A 86 -0.01 5.48 -24.31
CA PHE A 86 0.32 4.61 -23.18
C PHE A 86 1.80 4.27 -23.07
N GLU A 87 2.67 4.87 -23.89
CA GLU A 87 4.09 4.47 -23.99
C GLU A 87 4.79 4.43 -22.64
N GLU A 88 4.66 5.50 -21.84
CA GLU A 88 5.33 5.61 -20.54
C GLU A 88 4.72 4.67 -19.50
N LEU A 89 3.41 4.52 -19.51
CA LEU A 89 2.70 3.61 -18.61
C LEU A 89 3.01 2.16 -18.95
N ASP A 90 3.04 1.82 -20.23
CA ASP A 90 3.42 0.51 -20.77
C ASP A 90 4.83 0.14 -20.35
N PHE A 91 5.77 1.08 -20.42
CA PHE A 91 7.13 0.86 -19.94
C PHE A 91 7.12 0.45 -18.47
N GLN A 92 6.44 1.22 -17.60
CA GLN A 92 6.38 0.94 -16.17
C GLN A 92 5.76 -0.44 -15.89
N VAL A 93 4.65 -0.77 -16.55
CA VAL A 93 3.97 -2.06 -16.38
C VAL A 93 4.86 -3.21 -16.85
N LYS A 94 5.49 -3.08 -18.01
CA LYS A 94 6.39 -4.11 -18.56
C LYS A 94 7.61 -4.34 -17.68
N GLU A 95 8.23 -3.28 -17.15
CA GLU A 95 9.38 -3.41 -16.25
C GLU A 95 8.99 -4.05 -14.91
N ALA A 96 7.79 -3.73 -14.39
CA ALA A 96 7.25 -4.37 -13.20
C ALA A 96 6.99 -5.87 -13.43
N GLN A 97 6.39 -6.23 -14.57
CA GLN A 97 6.11 -7.63 -14.96
C GLN A 97 7.37 -8.46 -15.10
N LYS A 98 8.42 -7.93 -15.72
CA LYS A 98 9.72 -8.63 -15.86
C LYS A 98 10.31 -9.05 -14.51
N ARG A 99 9.95 -8.36 -13.43
CA ARG A 99 10.44 -8.59 -12.07
C ARG A 99 9.41 -9.23 -11.14
N ASN A 100 8.31 -9.74 -11.69
CA ASN A 100 7.19 -10.34 -10.96
C ASN A 100 6.62 -9.41 -9.87
N ALA A 101 6.59 -8.10 -10.13
CA ALA A 101 5.99 -7.12 -9.24
C ALA A 101 4.48 -7.01 -9.49
N GLU A 102 3.70 -6.96 -8.42
CA GLU A 102 2.27 -6.69 -8.44
C GLU A 102 2.03 -5.20 -8.69
N VAL A 103 1.11 -4.87 -9.60
CA VAL A 103 0.79 -3.49 -9.96
C VAL A 103 -0.66 -3.17 -9.64
N ILE A 104 -0.86 -2.07 -8.90
CA ILE A 104 -2.15 -1.40 -8.76
C ILE A 104 -2.08 -0.14 -9.61
N LEU A 105 -2.97 -0.01 -10.59
CA LEU A 105 -3.04 1.17 -11.44
C LEU A 105 -4.08 2.15 -10.90
N ALA A 106 -3.65 3.34 -10.53
CA ALA A 106 -4.52 4.45 -10.16
C ALA A 106 -4.93 5.21 -11.44
N VAL A 107 -6.23 5.24 -11.71
CA VAL A 107 -6.80 5.83 -12.91
C VAL A 107 -7.88 6.84 -12.53
N GLY A 108 -8.02 7.88 -13.31
CA GLY A 108 -9.10 8.85 -13.20
C GLY A 108 -8.63 10.27 -12.91
N ARG A 109 -9.58 11.11 -12.50
CA ARG A 109 -9.37 12.55 -12.34
C ARG A 109 -8.56 12.89 -11.09
N ARG A 110 -8.80 12.17 -9.99
CA ARG A 110 -8.14 12.36 -8.69
C ARG A 110 -7.13 11.25 -8.47
N LEU A 111 -5.89 11.62 -8.40
CA LEU A 111 -4.76 10.69 -8.32
C LEU A 111 -3.94 10.94 -7.04
N PRO A 112 -3.20 9.93 -6.57
CA PRO A 112 -2.33 10.11 -5.42
C PRO A 112 -1.30 11.19 -5.66
N ARG A 113 -1.10 12.06 -4.70
CA ARG A 113 -0.14 13.14 -4.66
C ARG A 113 -0.67 14.48 -5.15
N TRP A 114 -0.09 15.55 -4.61
CA TRP A 114 -0.35 16.93 -5.00
C TRP A 114 0.32 17.30 -6.34
N PRO A 115 -0.36 18.07 -7.22
CA PRO A 115 -1.80 18.36 -7.17
C PRO A 115 -2.62 17.08 -7.40
N GLU A 116 -3.73 16.89 -6.64
CA GLU A 116 -4.52 15.66 -6.73
C GLU A 116 -5.33 15.54 -8.02
N CYS A 117 -5.66 16.68 -8.65
CA CYS A 117 -6.48 16.72 -9.85
C CYS A 117 -5.61 16.93 -11.09
N HIS A 118 -5.63 15.95 -11.96
CA HIS A 118 -4.97 15.96 -13.26
C HIS A 118 -6.02 15.89 -14.36
N ILE A 119 -6.34 17.03 -14.94
CA ILE A 119 -7.37 17.19 -15.97
C ILE A 119 -6.68 17.72 -17.22
N PRO A 120 -6.92 17.14 -18.42
CA PRO A 120 -6.44 17.70 -19.66
C PRO A 120 -7.01 19.10 -19.91
N GLU A 121 -6.31 19.92 -20.67
CA GLU A 121 -6.74 21.30 -20.99
C GLU A 121 -7.88 21.36 -22.02
N TRP A 122 -8.08 20.29 -22.80
CA TRP A 122 -9.13 20.17 -23.83
C TRP A 122 -10.52 19.92 -23.28
#